data_ab1f67e766337c38b2c6e7efb4a1e30d
#
_entry.id   ab1f67e766337c38b2c6e7efb4a1e30d
#
_cell.length_a   1.000
_cell.length_b   1.000
_cell.length_c   1.000
_cell.angle_alpha   90.00
_cell.angle_beta   90.00
_cell.angle_gamma   90.00
#
_symmetry.space_group_name_H-M   'P 1'
#
loop_
_entity.id
_entity.type
_entity.pdbx_description
1 polymer ?
#
loop_
_entity_poly.entity_id
_entity_poly.type
_entity_poly.pdbx_seq_one_letter_code
_entity_poly.pdbx_strand_id
1 'polypeptide(L)'
;IKFDLIMIKQTLHFFNKEKRTKLIKICKSNLRKNGVLVIFSLNTINNEIPCFKLMKQKLNRGLERDSRMIKFTCNMLKDNTIDKFKFKVLITKSKYIKMLKQKYISCLVNLNKKQINKGIKEIKDIYNKNIIFEDILICIKYKHI
;
A
#
# COMPACT_ATOMS: atom_id res chain seq x y z
N ILE A 1 -17.51 5.17 -21.78
CA ILE A 1 -18.15 4.58 -20.59
C ILE A 1 -17.87 5.50 -19.40
N LYS A 2 -18.89 5.77 -18.59
CA LYS A 2 -18.80 6.62 -17.38
C LYS A 2 -19.15 5.81 -16.15
N PHE A 3 -18.44 6.06 -15.04
CA PHE A 3 -18.55 5.33 -13.78
C PHE A 3 -18.97 6.24 -12.63
N ASP A 4 -19.73 5.72 -11.68
CA ASP A 4 -20.07 6.39 -10.42
C ASP A 4 -18.93 6.25 -9.41
N LEU A 5 -18.18 5.15 -9.49
CA LEU A 5 -17.02 4.86 -8.64
C LEU A 5 -15.89 4.27 -9.46
N ILE A 6 -14.69 4.82 -9.28
CA ILE A 6 -13.44 4.22 -9.74
C ILE A 6 -12.56 4.00 -8.52
N MET A 7 -12.03 2.80 -8.34
CA MET A 7 -11.16 2.46 -7.23
C MET A 7 -9.78 2.01 -7.72
N ILE A 8 -8.73 2.59 -7.13
CA ILE A 8 -7.34 2.16 -7.31
C ILE A 8 -6.82 1.71 -5.95
N LYS A 9 -6.54 0.41 -5.79
CA LYS A 9 -6.09 -0.13 -4.50
C LYS A 9 -4.66 -0.67 -4.60
N GLN A 10 -3.73 -0.03 -3.90
CA GLN A 10 -2.34 -0.47 -3.72
C GLN A 10 -1.58 -0.83 -5.01
N THR A 11 -1.88 -0.16 -6.12
CA THR A 11 -1.27 -0.41 -7.43
C THR A 11 -0.60 0.83 -8.04
N LEU A 12 -0.95 2.03 -7.56
CA LEU A 12 -0.47 3.28 -8.14
C LEU A 12 1.07 3.43 -8.10
N HIS A 13 1.72 2.83 -7.11
CA HIS A 13 3.17 2.84 -6.96
C HIS A 13 3.94 2.03 -8.03
N PHE A 14 3.26 1.16 -8.78
CA PHE A 14 3.88 0.43 -9.90
C PHE A 14 4.05 1.29 -11.17
N PHE A 15 3.37 2.44 -11.23
CA PHE A 15 3.44 3.33 -12.38
C PHE A 15 4.50 4.42 -12.17
N ASN A 16 5.27 4.74 -13.22
CA ASN A 16 6.08 5.94 -13.24
C ASN A 16 5.22 7.22 -13.26
N LYS A 17 5.83 8.38 -13.10
CA LYS A 17 5.13 9.67 -13.00
C LYS A 17 4.22 9.94 -14.21
N GLU A 18 4.70 9.69 -15.41
CA GLU A 18 3.99 9.94 -16.67
C GLU A 18 2.74 9.05 -16.79
N LYS A 19 2.91 7.71 -16.64
CA LYS A 19 1.81 6.74 -16.68
C LYS A 19 0.77 7.00 -15.59
N ARG A 20 1.22 7.39 -14.39
CA ARG A 20 0.34 7.76 -13.29
C ARG A 20 -0.48 9.00 -13.60
N THR A 21 0.15 10.04 -14.16
CA THR A 21 -0.52 11.25 -14.62
C THR A 21 -1.61 10.93 -15.66
N LYS A 22 -1.28 10.10 -16.66
CA LYS A 22 -2.23 9.65 -17.68
C LYS A 22 -3.38 8.85 -17.07
N LEU A 23 -3.09 7.90 -16.17
CA LEU A 23 -4.10 7.10 -15.49
C LEU A 23 -5.09 7.97 -14.70
N ILE A 24 -4.60 8.93 -13.89
CA ILE A 24 -5.45 9.83 -13.12
C ILE A 24 -6.33 10.68 -14.02
N LYS A 25 -5.79 11.21 -15.13
CA LYS A 25 -6.58 11.96 -16.12
C LYS A 25 -7.68 11.11 -16.73
N ILE A 26 -7.38 9.86 -17.11
CA ILE A 26 -8.35 8.91 -17.64
C ILE A 26 -9.44 8.60 -16.59
N CYS A 27 -9.06 8.36 -15.35
CA CYS A 27 -10.04 8.14 -14.29
C CYS A 27 -10.98 9.34 -14.13
N LYS A 28 -10.44 10.55 -14.05
CA LYS A 28 -11.26 11.78 -13.96
C LYS A 28 -12.21 11.93 -15.15
N SER A 29 -11.73 11.74 -16.37
CA SER A 29 -12.57 11.88 -17.58
C SER A 29 -13.65 10.81 -17.72
N ASN A 30 -13.52 9.67 -17.02
CA ASN A 30 -14.50 8.57 -17.03
C ASN A 30 -15.42 8.55 -15.80
N LEU A 31 -15.32 9.51 -14.90
CA LEU A 31 -16.32 9.68 -13.84
C LEU A 31 -17.56 10.37 -14.38
N ARG A 32 -18.72 9.96 -13.89
CA ARG A 32 -19.97 10.71 -14.02
C ARG A 32 -19.93 11.97 -13.17
N LYS A 33 -20.81 12.92 -13.42
CA LYS A 33 -21.05 14.00 -12.49
C LYS A 33 -21.40 13.42 -11.10
N ASN A 34 -20.77 13.94 -10.05
CA ASN A 34 -20.81 13.41 -8.68
C ASN A 34 -20.16 12.02 -8.47
N GLY A 35 -19.57 11.42 -9.50
CA GLY A 35 -18.79 10.20 -9.37
C GLY A 35 -17.52 10.39 -8.53
N VAL A 36 -17.03 9.32 -7.94
CA VAL A 36 -15.92 9.35 -6.97
C VAL A 36 -14.74 8.51 -7.45
N LEU A 37 -13.53 9.07 -7.40
CA LEU A 37 -12.29 8.32 -7.49
C LEU A 37 -11.75 8.09 -6.07
N VAL A 38 -11.51 6.83 -5.73
CA VAL A 38 -10.93 6.42 -4.44
C VAL A 38 -9.59 5.73 -4.68
N ILE A 39 -8.55 6.21 -4.00
CA ILE A 39 -7.20 5.65 -4.12
C ILE A 39 -6.73 5.20 -2.75
N PHE A 40 -6.45 3.90 -2.59
CA PHE A 40 -5.87 3.34 -1.38
C PHE A 40 -4.36 3.11 -1.55
N SER A 41 -3.59 3.52 -0.55
CA SER A 41 -2.16 3.29 -0.43
C SER A 41 -1.80 2.90 1.00
N LEU A 42 -0.64 2.25 1.20
CA LEU A 42 -0.13 2.00 2.55
C LEU A 42 0.13 3.31 3.27
N ASN A 43 -0.12 3.31 4.59
CA ASN A 43 0.31 4.42 5.44
C ASN A 43 1.83 4.54 5.43
N THR A 44 2.32 5.72 5.11
CA THR A 44 3.75 5.98 4.90
C THR A 44 4.49 6.38 6.17
N ILE A 45 3.76 6.64 7.25
CA ILE A 45 4.30 7.07 8.56
C ILE A 45 3.84 6.06 9.60
N ASN A 46 4.74 5.63 10.49
CA ASN A 46 4.43 4.70 11.57
C ASN A 46 3.73 3.42 11.09
N ASN A 47 4.26 2.82 10.04
CA ASN A 47 3.73 1.56 9.51
C ASN A 47 4.11 0.40 10.43
N GLU A 48 3.11 -0.36 10.89
CA GLU A 48 3.24 -1.44 11.85
C GLU A 48 3.33 -2.84 11.24
N ILE A 49 3.40 -2.95 9.91
CA ILE A 49 3.54 -4.27 9.25
C ILE A 49 4.75 -5.00 9.85
N PRO A 50 4.55 -6.22 10.37
CA PRO A 50 5.62 -7.00 10.98
C PRO A 50 6.73 -7.29 9.97
N CYS A 51 7.94 -6.88 10.28
CA CYS A 51 9.07 -6.97 9.36
C CYS A 51 10.30 -7.58 10.04
N PHE A 52 10.99 -8.47 9.34
CA PHE A 52 12.39 -8.74 9.63
C PHE A 52 13.28 -7.59 9.12
N LYS A 53 14.51 -7.51 9.60
CA LYS A 53 15.42 -6.36 9.39
C LYS A 53 15.54 -5.91 7.94
N LEU A 54 15.85 -6.83 7.02
CA LEU A 54 16.02 -6.50 5.60
C LEU A 54 14.70 -6.07 4.94
N MET A 55 13.58 -6.72 5.31
CA MET A 55 12.24 -6.33 4.85
C MET A 55 11.91 -4.91 5.28
N LYS A 56 12.18 -4.55 6.55
CA LYS A 56 11.91 -3.21 7.09
C LYS A 56 12.68 -2.13 6.34
N GLN A 57 13.96 -2.37 6.04
CA GLN A 57 14.76 -1.43 5.24
C GLN A 57 14.16 -1.19 3.85
N LYS A 58 13.75 -2.27 3.16
CA LYS A 58 13.14 -2.16 1.83
C LYS A 58 11.75 -1.53 1.87
N LEU A 59 10.94 -1.87 2.88
CA LEU A 59 9.62 -1.27 3.09
C LEU A 59 9.76 0.24 3.31
N ASN A 60 10.63 0.69 4.21
CA ASN A 60 10.83 2.11 4.49
C ASN A 60 11.21 2.91 3.24
N ARG A 61 12.13 2.40 2.41
CA ARG A 61 12.48 3.03 1.11
C ARG A 61 11.27 3.12 0.17
N GLY A 62 10.46 2.07 0.14
CA GLY A 62 9.21 2.06 -0.61
C GLY A 62 8.22 3.11 -0.11
N LEU A 63 8.03 3.19 1.20
CA LEU A 63 7.13 4.14 1.84
C LEU A 63 7.56 5.61 1.64
N GLU A 64 8.85 5.91 1.67
CA GLU A 64 9.37 7.24 1.32
C GLU A 64 9.04 7.65 -0.13
N ARG A 65 9.24 6.73 -1.08
CA ARG A 65 8.83 6.93 -2.47
C ARG A 65 7.33 7.13 -2.59
N ASP A 66 6.53 6.32 -1.88
CA ASP A 66 5.07 6.36 -1.90
C ASP A 66 4.53 7.64 -1.24
N SER A 67 5.21 8.18 -0.23
CA SER A 67 4.88 9.49 0.36
C SER A 67 4.95 10.61 -0.70
N ARG A 68 6.02 10.64 -1.50
CA ARG A 68 6.15 11.60 -2.60
C ARG A 68 5.08 11.40 -3.68
N MET A 69 4.77 10.13 -3.98
CA MET A 69 3.70 9.76 -4.91
C MET A 69 2.33 10.24 -4.44
N ILE A 70 1.99 10.04 -3.18
CA ILE A 70 0.73 10.47 -2.57
C ILE A 70 0.61 12.00 -2.67
N LYS A 71 1.65 12.73 -2.26
CA LYS A 71 1.67 14.20 -2.36
C LYS A 71 1.43 14.68 -3.80
N PHE A 72 2.12 14.08 -4.76
CA PHE A 72 1.93 14.38 -6.19
C PHE A 72 0.49 14.10 -6.65
N THR A 73 -0.07 12.96 -6.24
CA THR A 73 -1.44 12.55 -6.59
C THR A 73 -2.48 13.51 -6.01
N CYS A 74 -2.32 13.92 -4.75
CA CYS A 74 -3.19 14.91 -4.12
C CYS A 74 -3.14 16.26 -4.84
N ASN A 75 -1.96 16.69 -5.27
CA ASN A 75 -1.82 17.95 -6.05
C ASN A 75 -2.52 17.88 -7.42
N MET A 76 -2.56 16.70 -8.04
CA MET A 76 -3.30 16.50 -9.30
C MET A 76 -4.81 16.44 -9.11
N LEU A 77 -5.25 15.91 -7.98
CA LEU A 77 -6.65 15.79 -7.59
C LEU A 77 -6.99 16.99 -6.69
N LYS A 78 -7.11 18.18 -7.26
CA LYS A 78 -7.60 19.35 -6.53
C LYS A 78 -8.93 18.99 -5.84
N ASP A 79 -9.20 19.56 -4.68
CA ASP A 79 -10.42 19.30 -3.90
C ASP A 79 -10.59 17.84 -3.44
N ASN A 80 -9.46 17.15 -3.18
CA ASN A 80 -9.48 15.83 -2.59
C ASN A 80 -9.58 15.88 -1.06
N THR A 81 -10.05 14.78 -0.46
CA THR A 81 -9.95 14.51 0.98
C THR A 81 -9.06 13.31 1.23
N ILE A 82 -8.36 13.30 2.37
CA ILE A 82 -7.49 12.20 2.78
C ILE A 82 -7.99 11.67 4.11
N ASP A 83 -8.40 10.40 4.11
CA ASP A 83 -8.79 9.66 5.30
C ASP A 83 -7.79 8.53 5.58
N LYS A 84 -7.80 8.03 6.82
CA LYS A 84 -7.09 6.82 7.22
C LYS A 84 -8.08 5.72 7.54
N PHE A 85 -7.91 4.59 6.89
CA PHE A 85 -8.67 3.38 7.18
C PHE A 85 -7.79 2.45 8.00
N LYS A 86 -8.20 2.19 9.26
CA LYS A 86 -7.45 1.40 10.23
C LYS A 86 -8.20 0.12 10.55
N PHE A 87 -7.47 -1.00 10.60
CA PHE A 87 -8.04 -2.25 11.06
C PHE A 87 -7.00 -3.11 11.78
N LYS A 88 -7.43 -3.77 12.83
CA LYS A 88 -6.60 -4.67 13.62
C LYS A 88 -6.47 -6.02 12.92
N VAL A 89 -5.24 -6.41 12.64
CA VAL A 89 -4.91 -7.72 12.07
C VAL A 89 -4.50 -8.66 13.20
N LEU A 90 -5.15 -9.82 13.26
CA LEU A 90 -4.75 -10.96 14.08
C LEU A 90 -4.46 -12.13 13.15
N ILE A 91 -3.23 -12.59 13.10
CA ILE A 91 -2.80 -13.68 12.22
C ILE A 91 -1.89 -14.64 12.97
N THR A 92 -2.00 -15.93 12.69
CA THR A 92 -1.07 -16.91 13.26
C THR A 92 0.32 -16.76 12.66
N LYS A 93 1.37 -16.97 13.45
CA LYS A 93 2.76 -16.94 12.97
C LYS A 93 2.98 -17.87 11.77
N SER A 94 2.39 -19.05 11.77
CA SER A 94 2.51 -20.01 10.65
C SER A 94 1.93 -19.45 9.35
N LYS A 95 0.73 -18.84 9.41
CA LYS A 95 0.10 -18.21 8.25
C LYS A 95 0.92 -17.01 7.74
N TYR A 96 1.45 -16.18 8.66
CA TYR A 96 2.28 -15.06 8.29
C TYR A 96 3.58 -15.50 7.59
N ILE A 97 4.25 -16.57 8.12
CA ILE A 97 5.43 -17.15 7.48
C ILE A 97 5.12 -17.67 6.06
N LYS A 98 3.95 -18.28 5.85
CA LYS A 98 3.51 -18.71 4.52
C LYS A 98 3.38 -17.50 3.57
N MET A 99 2.80 -16.40 4.04
CA MET A 99 2.69 -15.15 3.26
C MET A 99 4.07 -14.58 2.89
N LEU A 100 5.03 -14.58 3.83
CA LEU A 100 6.41 -14.14 3.54
C LEU A 100 7.07 -14.99 2.46
N LYS A 101 6.92 -16.31 2.51
CA LYS A 101 7.43 -17.23 1.47
C LYS A 101 6.80 -16.95 0.10
N GLN A 102 5.53 -16.55 0.08
CA GLN A 102 4.80 -16.17 -1.13
C GLN A 102 5.06 -14.74 -1.59
N LYS A 103 5.92 -13.99 -0.86
CA LYS A 103 6.27 -12.59 -1.17
C LYS A 103 5.05 -11.69 -1.34
N TYR A 104 4.11 -11.78 -0.38
CA TYR A 104 2.80 -11.12 -0.42
C TYR A 104 2.81 -9.59 -0.55
N ILE A 105 3.96 -8.96 -0.32
CA ILE A 105 4.12 -7.50 -0.39
C ILE A 105 5.32 -7.16 -1.28
N SER A 106 5.22 -6.06 -2.03
CA SER A 106 6.16 -5.68 -3.09
C SER A 106 7.63 -5.55 -2.64
N CYS A 107 7.88 -5.16 -1.40
CA CYS A 107 9.25 -5.06 -0.86
C CYS A 107 9.99 -6.42 -0.76
N LEU A 108 9.26 -7.54 -0.87
CA LEU A 108 9.82 -8.90 -0.83
C LEU A 108 10.14 -9.47 -2.22
N VAL A 109 9.59 -8.90 -3.29
CA VAL A 109 9.64 -9.48 -4.65
C VAL A 109 11.07 -9.79 -5.09
N ASN A 110 12.00 -8.87 -4.84
CA ASN A 110 13.41 -8.99 -5.25
C ASN A 110 14.31 -9.71 -4.23
N LEU A 111 13.74 -10.24 -3.14
CA LEU A 111 14.51 -11.04 -2.19
C LEU A 111 14.64 -12.49 -2.69
N ASN A 112 15.85 -13.03 -2.57
CA ASN A 112 16.08 -14.43 -2.88
C ASN A 112 15.62 -15.35 -1.72
N LYS A 113 15.56 -16.65 -1.98
CA LYS A 113 15.10 -17.66 -1.02
C LYS A 113 15.91 -17.66 0.29
N LYS A 114 17.25 -17.46 0.20
CA LYS A 114 18.15 -17.42 1.36
C LYS A 114 17.82 -16.21 2.26
N GLN A 115 17.58 -15.04 1.66
CA GLN A 115 17.20 -13.82 2.38
C GLN A 115 15.84 -13.95 3.06
N ILE A 116 14.85 -14.52 2.37
CA ILE A 116 13.52 -14.80 2.95
C ILE A 116 13.64 -15.79 4.12
N ASN A 117 14.39 -16.89 3.96
CA ASN A 117 14.56 -17.88 5.02
C ASN A 117 15.27 -17.30 6.27
N LYS A 118 16.28 -16.43 6.07
CA LYS A 118 16.91 -15.71 7.18
C LYS A 118 15.92 -14.80 7.89
N GLY A 119 15.13 -14.04 7.16
CA GLY A 119 14.10 -13.18 7.73
C GLY A 119 12.99 -13.96 8.47
N ILE A 120 12.63 -15.15 7.98
CA ILE A 120 11.67 -16.03 8.68
C ILE A 120 12.20 -16.47 10.04
N LYS A 121 13.51 -16.74 10.18
CA LYS A 121 14.11 -17.02 11.49
C LYS A 121 13.93 -15.85 12.44
N GLU A 122 14.24 -14.62 12.00
CA GLU A 122 14.02 -13.41 12.79
C GLU A 122 12.54 -13.27 13.24
N ILE A 123 11.58 -13.50 12.35
CA ILE A 123 10.14 -13.47 12.72
C ILE A 123 9.77 -14.56 13.74
N LYS A 124 10.34 -15.75 13.62
CA LYS A 124 10.12 -16.83 14.58
C LYS A 124 10.63 -16.50 15.98
N ASP A 125 11.75 -15.78 16.05
CA ASP A 125 12.38 -15.37 17.31
C ASP A 125 11.62 -14.22 17.98
N ILE A 126 11.04 -13.30 17.19
CA ILE A 126 10.30 -12.14 17.72
C ILE A 126 8.89 -12.49 18.18
N TYR A 127 8.19 -13.36 17.44
CA TYR A 127 6.77 -13.64 17.66
C TYR A 127 6.53 -15.08 18.14
N ASN A 128 5.65 -15.24 19.13
CA ASN A 128 5.25 -16.55 19.65
C ASN A 128 4.21 -17.23 18.72
N LYS A 129 2.95 -17.34 19.15
CA LYS A 129 1.88 -18.05 18.41
C LYS A 129 1.16 -17.16 17.42
N ASN A 130 0.85 -15.93 17.83
CA ASN A 130 0.07 -14.97 17.06
C ASN A 130 0.85 -13.69 16.83
N ILE A 131 0.56 -13.01 15.73
CA ILE A 131 1.06 -11.68 15.35
C ILE A 131 -0.15 -10.75 15.31
N ILE A 132 -0.06 -9.64 16.04
CA ILE A 132 -1.10 -8.62 16.13
C ILE A 132 -0.47 -7.30 15.71
N PHE A 133 -1.11 -6.58 14.80
CA PHE A 133 -0.69 -5.23 14.39
C PHE A 133 -1.88 -4.45 13.83
N GLU A 134 -1.75 -3.13 13.77
CA GLU A 134 -2.70 -2.28 13.10
C GLU A 134 -2.25 -2.06 11.65
N ASP A 135 -3.08 -2.45 10.69
CA ASP A 135 -2.86 -2.12 9.28
C ASP A 135 -3.63 -0.84 8.94
N ILE A 136 -2.91 0.11 8.36
CA ILE A 136 -3.44 1.45 8.07
C ILE A 136 -3.29 1.74 6.59
N LEU A 137 -4.40 2.05 5.94
CA LEU A 137 -4.42 2.54 4.56
C LEU A 137 -4.74 4.03 4.54
N ILE A 138 -4.01 4.76 3.73
CA ILE A 138 -4.38 6.12 3.31
C ILE A 138 -5.42 5.98 2.21
N CYS A 139 -6.53 6.70 2.34
CA CYS A 139 -7.63 6.74 1.38
C CYS A 139 -7.76 8.17 0.84
N ILE A 140 -7.36 8.37 -0.42
CA ILE A 140 -7.54 9.65 -1.13
C ILE A 140 -8.86 9.56 -1.88
N LYS A 141 -9.78 10.50 -1.62
CA LYS A 141 -11.08 10.59 -2.28
C LYS A 141 -11.14 11.87 -3.10
N TYR A 142 -11.55 11.77 -4.35
CA TYR A 142 -11.82 12.87 -5.24
C TYR A 142 -13.24 12.74 -5.79
N LYS A 143 -14.07 13.78 -5.63
CA LYS A 143 -15.42 13.84 -6.21
C LYS A 143 -15.38 14.68 -7.49
N HIS A 144 -15.93 14.14 -8.57
CA HIS A 144 -16.06 14.84 -9.84
C HIS A 144 -17.30 15.74 -9.79
N ILE A 145 -17.12 17.05 -9.95
CA ILE A 145 -18.18 18.06 -9.94
C ILE A 145 -18.73 18.25 -11.35
#